data_451f584e103b0cb570e075025e971610
#
_entry.id   451f584e103b0cb570e075025e971610
#
_cell.length_a   1.000
_cell.length_b   1.000
_cell.length_c   1.000
_cell.angle_alpha   90.00
_cell.angle_beta   90.00
_cell.angle_gamma   90.00
#
_symmetry.space_group_name_H-M   'P 1'
#
loop_
_entity.id
_entity.type
_entity.pdbx_description
1 polymer ?
#
loop_
_entity_poly.entity_id
_entity_poly.type
_entity_poly.pdbx_seq_one_letter_code
_entity_poly.pdbx_strand_id
1 'polypeptide(L)'
;MDYRNGLRRFNTDRRSRLFPSSAFGFLLALMLFSLAGLLPWKQWFVLEGNWKNGEITSAVGKLYDKEHPARNYAVGLWALVSYTLFGEGQKGLFVGKDGWLFIKEELEPSAHEHQEVEAARELIEIVKSHFAENESQLLITVIPAKWRVVPENLGEKEIAPDIALRRSYLLDAFSNKQAVGQQDIAVFDAYETMRDLGEKAFLRTDTHWTPQATESVAERLSQSIRQQFTDLSYDQTSFEWQRSDPEIFRGDLYNFLPLGRGLEMFGPSPDLIETKQLVLTHEAINGAINNTENILFDGLSFPVNLVGTSYSANERWHFADALQKSLGMEIPNHAQEGKGPFQPMLEYLVSEEFIESPPELVIWEIPERYMGVEGNQKVLEEYRSKQS
;
A
#
# COMPACT_ATOMS: atom_id res chain seq x y z
N MET A 1 46.76 -69.68 47.74
CA MET A 1 45.48 -68.90 47.53
C MET A 1 45.77 -67.79 46.59
N ASP A 2 45.50 -68.04 45.33
CA ASP A 2 45.76 -67.11 44.21
C ASP A 2 44.56 -66.24 43.98
N TYR A 3 44.78 -64.90 43.92
CA TYR A 3 43.84 -63.97 43.43
C TYR A 3 44.35 -63.37 42.10
N ARG A 4 43.84 -63.83 40.97
CA ARG A 4 44.12 -63.28 39.66
C ARG A 4 43.15 -62.10 39.36
N ASN A 5 43.71 -60.93 39.23
CA ASN A 5 43.07 -59.75 38.76
C ASN A 5 42.74 -59.78 37.24
N GLY A 6 41.46 -59.79 36.92
CA GLY A 6 40.95 -59.70 35.58
C GLY A 6 40.70 -58.21 35.22
N LEU A 7 41.66 -57.59 34.54
CA LEU A 7 41.50 -56.27 33.94
C LEU A 7 40.67 -56.39 32.65
N ARG A 8 39.42 -55.91 32.68
CA ARG A 8 38.61 -55.67 31.48
C ARG A 8 39.20 -54.48 30.71
N ARG A 9 39.77 -54.72 29.56
CA ARG A 9 40.10 -53.69 28.58
C ARG A 9 38.81 -53.09 28.05
N PHE A 10 38.50 -51.82 28.40
CA PHE A 10 37.49 -51.00 27.72
C PHE A 10 38.00 -50.66 26.32
N ASN A 11 37.26 -51.10 25.33
CA ASN A 11 37.53 -50.83 23.93
C ASN A 11 37.04 -49.41 23.63
N THR A 12 37.94 -48.43 23.65
CA THR A 12 37.65 -46.99 23.42
C THR A 12 37.73 -46.57 21.97
N ASP A 13 37.69 -47.50 21.01
CA ASP A 13 38.11 -47.25 19.63
C ASP A 13 36.96 -47.09 18.62
N ARG A 14 35.75 -46.72 19.04
CA ARG A 14 34.63 -46.50 18.11
C ARG A 14 34.16 -45.06 17.97
N ARG A 15 34.63 -44.12 18.75
CA ARG A 15 34.15 -42.71 18.69
C ARG A 15 35.01 -41.75 17.86
N SER A 16 36.20 -42.13 17.45
CA SER A 16 37.14 -41.22 16.75
C SER A 16 37.03 -41.20 15.21
N ARG A 17 36.18 -42.04 14.61
CA ARG A 17 36.06 -42.11 13.13
C ARG A 17 34.84 -41.41 12.53
N LEU A 18 33.92 -40.90 13.34
CA LEU A 18 32.71 -40.24 12.81
C LEU A 18 32.91 -38.70 12.57
N PHE A 19 33.82 -38.10 13.31
CA PHE A 19 34.06 -36.67 13.22
C PHE A 19 34.80 -36.23 11.94
N PRO A 20 35.85 -36.88 11.43
CA PRO A 20 36.54 -36.46 10.24
C PRO A 20 35.68 -36.60 8.96
N SER A 21 34.82 -37.64 8.91
CA SER A 21 33.95 -37.85 7.72
C SER A 21 32.80 -36.86 7.65
N SER A 22 32.25 -36.44 8.78
CA SER A 22 31.18 -35.39 8.82
C SER A 22 31.74 -34.02 8.53
N ALA A 23 32.92 -33.66 9.04
CA ALA A 23 33.59 -32.41 8.72
C ALA A 23 33.99 -32.34 7.24
N PHE A 24 34.52 -33.44 6.69
CA PHE A 24 34.84 -33.53 5.27
C PHE A 24 33.57 -33.43 4.40
N GLY A 25 32.52 -34.12 4.75
CA GLY A 25 31.20 -34.03 4.07
C GLY A 25 30.62 -32.61 4.10
N PHE A 26 30.74 -31.93 5.24
CA PHE A 26 30.29 -30.53 5.34
C PHE A 26 31.14 -29.56 4.47
N LEU A 27 32.49 -29.72 4.52
CA LEU A 27 33.38 -28.91 3.67
C LEU A 27 33.16 -29.18 2.19
N LEU A 28 32.95 -30.44 1.79
CA LEU A 28 32.62 -30.76 0.39
C LEU A 28 31.27 -30.15 -0.03
N ALA A 29 30.26 -30.22 0.85
CA ALA A 29 28.97 -29.58 0.58
C ALA A 29 29.08 -28.07 0.42
N LEU A 30 29.86 -27.38 1.26
CA LEU A 30 30.14 -25.95 1.13
C LEU A 30 30.88 -25.62 -0.17
N MET A 31 31.85 -26.44 -0.54
CA MET A 31 32.60 -26.26 -1.79
C MET A 31 31.69 -26.44 -3.01
N LEU A 32 30.87 -27.47 -3.05
CA LEU A 32 29.90 -27.72 -4.13
C LEU A 32 28.85 -26.60 -4.21
N PHE A 33 28.37 -26.12 -3.07
CA PHE A 33 27.47 -24.99 -2.99
C PHE A 33 28.10 -23.73 -3.57
N SER A 34 29.35 -23.41 -3.17
CA SER A 34 30.07 -22.24 -3.71
C SER A 34 30.33 -22.36 -5.21
N LEU A 35 30.68 -23.55 -5.70
CA LEU A 35 30.90 -23.80 -7.12
C LEU A 35 29.61 -23.70 -7.96
N ALA A 36 28.46 -23.95 -7.36
CA ALA A 36 27.16 -23.81 -8.04
C ALA A 36 26.92 -22.37 -8.57
N GLY A 37 27.48 -21.36 -7.88
CA GLY A 37 27.41 -19.97 -8.34
C GLY A 37 28.17 -19.69 -9.65
N LEU A 38 29.02 -20.62 -10.08
CA LEU A 38 29.77 -20.52 -11.32
C LEU A 38 29.01 -21.13 -12.54
N LEU A 39 27.85 -21.78 -12.32
CA LEU A 39 27.07 -22.42 -13.39
C LEU A 39 26.65 -21.46 -14.51
N PRO A 40 26.29 -20.18 -14.27
CA PRO A 40 25.96 -19.26 -15.36
C PRO A 40 27.21 -18.68 -16.06
N TRP A 41 28.21 -19.53 -16.32
CA TRP A 41 29.52 -19.16 -16.87
C TRP A 41 29.47 -18.32 -18.14
N LYS A 42 28.44 -18.44 -18.96
CA LYS A 42 28.27 -17.65 -20.19
C LYS A 42 28.13 -16.15 -19.92
N GLN A 43 27.60 -15.77 -18.78
CA GLN A 43 27.41 -14.36 -18.39
C GLN A 43 28.72 -13.73 -17.88
N TRP A 44 29.69 -14.54 -17.47
CA TRP A 44 30.98 -14.07 -16.99
C TRP A 44 31.86 -13.44 -18.08
N PHE A 45 31.61 -13.82 -19.35
CA PHE A 45 32.34 -13.29 -20.50
C PHE A 45 31.88 -11.92 -20.99
N VAL A 46 30.77 -11.40 -20.44
CA VAL A 46 30.16 -10.11 -20.81
C VAL A 46 30.50 -9.03 -19.78
N LEU A 47 31.32 -9.35 -18.77
CA LEU A 47 31.68 -8.40 -17.73
C LEU A 47 32.68 -7.35 -18.30
N GLU A 48 32.20 -6.12 -18.42
CA GLU A 48 32.98 -4.96 -18.77
C GLU A 48 33.45 -4.21 -17.51
N GLY A 49 34.63 -3.65 -17.53
CA GLY A 49 35.15 -2.84 -16.41
C GLY A 49 36.65 -2.89 -16.27
N ASN A 50 37.17 -2.03 -15.40
CA ASN A 50 38.58 -1.97 -15.12
C ASN A 50 38.96 -2.88 -13.94
N TRP A 51 39.88 -3.82 -14.19
CA TRP A 51 40.32 -4.78 -13.17
C TRP A 51 41.17 -4.15 -12.06
N LYS A 52 41.83 -3.00 -12.35
CA LYS A 52 42.72 -2.35 -11.38
C LYS A 52 41.99 -1.54 -10.31
N ASN A 53 40.81 -1.04 -10.61
CA ASN A 53 40.00 -0.25 -9.66
C ASN A 53 38.88 -1.09 -8.96
N GLY A 54 38.84 -2.40 -9.19
CA GLY A 54 37.88 -3.31 -8.56
C GLY A 54 36.52 -3.37 -9.23
N GLU A 55 36.29 -2.71 -10.36
CA GLU A 55 34.99 -2.75 -11.07
C GLU A 55 34.63 -4.17 -11.48
N ILE A 56 35.58 -4.91 -12.09
CA ILE A 56 35.31 -6.31 -12.47
C ILE A 56 35.05 -7.16 -11.25
N THR A 57 35.79 -7.01 -10.15
CA THR A 57 35.55 -7.78 -8.92
C THR A 57 34.17 -7.51 -8.34
N SER A 58 33.73 -6.25 -8.35
CA SER A 58 32.40 -5.86 -7.93
C SER A 58 31.31 -6.44 -8.85
N ALA A 59 31.52 -6.40 -10.17
CA ALA A 59 30.60 -6.96 -11.16
C ALA A 59 30.50 -8.49 -11.02
N VAL A 60 31.61 -9.18 -10.82
CA VAL A 60 31.65 -10.62 -10.53
C VAL A 60 30.88 -10.95 -9.26
N GLY A 61 31.11 -10.20 -8.16
CA GLY A 61 30.37 -10.39 -6.92
C GLY A 61 28.86 -10.23 -7.10
N LYS A 62 28.43 -9.16 -7.77
CA LYS A 62 27.02 -8.90 -8.06
C LYS A 62 26.39 -9.99 -8.93
N LEU A 63 27.11 -10.45 -9.96
CA LEU A 63 26.64 -11.53 -10.84
C LEU A 63 26.53 -12.85 -10.08
N TYR A 64 27.55 -13.18 -9.27
CA TYR A 64 27.53 -14.37 -8.43
C TYR A 64 26.34 -14.37 -7.48
N ASP A 65 26.12 -13.28 -6.76
CA ASP A 65 24.98 -13.14 -5.84
C ASP A 65 23.63 -13.25 -6.58
N LYS A 66 23.52 -12.61 -7.73
CA LYS A 66 22.26 -12.60 -8.49
C LYS A 66 21.90 -13.95 -9.09
N GLU A 67 22.88 -14.63 -9.69
CA GLU A 67 22.67 -15.82 -10.51
C GLU A 67 22.90 -17.13 -9.74
N HIS A 68 23.28 -17.08 -8.46
CA HIS A 68 23.52 -18.28 -7.67
C HIS A 68 22.25 -19.14 -7.56
N PRO A 69 22.27 -20.42 -8.00
CA PRO A 69 21.06 -21.26 -8.06
C PRO A 69 20.34 -21.43 -6.72
N ALA A 70 21.10 -21.43 -5.61
CA ALA A 70 20.54 -21.58 -4.27
C ALA A 70 20.13 -20.24 -3.62
N ARG A 71 20.37 -19.09 -4.27
CA ARG A 71 20.12 -17.78 -3.69
C ARG A 71 18.66 -17.63 -3.21
N ASN A 72 17.73 -17.93 -4.07
CA ASN A 72 16.30 -17.79 -3.75
C ASN A 72 15.88 -18.68 -2.59
N TYR A 73 16.43 -19.91 -2.51
CA TYR A 73 16.19 -20.79 -1.38
C TYR A 73 16.82 -20.28 -0.09
N ALA A 74 18.05 -19.76 -0.15
CA ALA A 74 18.73 -19.20 1.02
C ALA A 74 18.01 -17.93 1.51
N VAL A 75 17.61 -17.04 0.61
CA VAL A 75 16.82 -15.84 0.95
C VAL A 75 15.48 -16.23 1.55
N GLY A 76 14.77 -17.18 0.94
CA GLY A 76 13.48 -17.65 1.45
C GLY A 76 13.59 -18.31 2.82
N LEU A 77 14.61 -19.16 3.02
CA LEU A 77 14.85 -19.79 4.33
C LEU A 77 15.21 -18.75 5.40
N TRP A 78 16.06 -17.77 5.05
CA TRP A 78 16.39 -16.69 5.97
C TRP A 78 15.17 -15.84 6.31
N ALA A 79 14.36 -15.48 5.32
CA ALA A 79 13.10 -14.76 5.54
C ALA A 79 12.16 -15.55 6.46
N LEU A 80 12.07 -16.87 6.27
CA LEU A 80 11.26 -17.74 7.15
C LEU A 80 11.78 -17.73 8.58
N VAL A 81 13.09 -17.89 8.77
CA VAL A 81 13.73 -17.86 10.11
C VAL A 81 13.51 -16.50 10.76
N SER A 82 13.72 -15.41 10.03
CA SER A 82 13.49 -14.04 10.53
C SER A 82 12.04 -13.83 10.95
N TYR A 83 11.11 -14.25 10.13
CA TYR A 83 9.68 -14.14 10.42
C TYR A 83 9.25 -15.00 11.62
N THR A 84 9.63 -16.29 11.64
CA THR A 84 9.10 -17.23 12.63
C THR A 84 9.77 -17.13 14.00
N LEU A 85 11.08 -16.82 14.07
CA LEU A 85 11.83 -16.76 15.32
C LEU A 85 11.96 -15.33 15.87
N PHE A 86 12.05 -14.33 15.00
CA PHE A 86 12.29 -12.95 15.42
C PHE A 86 11.09 -12.03 15.19
N GLY A 87 10.05 -12.47 14.46
CA GLY A 87 8.93 -11.63 14.09
C GLY A 87 9.36 -10.46 13.18
N GLU A 88 10.33 -10.71 12.30
CA GLU A 88 10.92 -9.69 11.44
C GLU A 88 10.73 -10.01 9.96
N GLY A 89 10.52 -8.96 9.18
CA GLY A 89 10.55 -8.98 7.71
C GLY A 89 11.74 -8.20 7.17
N GLN A 90 11.76 -7.99 5.85
CA GLN A 90 12.74 -7.09 5.23
C GLN A 90 12.51 -5.63 5.66
N LYS A 91 13.50 -4.77 5.37
CA LYS A 91 13.41 -3.33 5.63
C LYS A 91 12.11 -2.77 5.02
N GLY A 92 11.33 -2.07 5.85
CA GLY A 92 10.03 -1.53 5.45
C GLY A 92 8.83 -2.29 6.01
N LEU A 93 9.01 -3.53 6.52
CA LEU A 93 7.95 -4.32 7.14
C LEU A 93 8.07 -4.37 8.65
N PHE A 94 6.94 -4.20 9.33
CA PHE A 94 6.76 -4.56 10.73
C PHE A 94 5.76 -5.72 10.82
N VAL A 95 6.13 -6.75 11.59
CA VAL A 95 5.29 -7.93 11.84
C VAL A 95 4.60 -7.75 13.18
N GLY A 96 3.28 -7.62 13.14
CA GLY A 96 2.44 -7.54 14.32
C GLY A 96 1.98 -8.90 14.83
N LYS A 97 0.96 -8.92 15.68
CA LYS A 97 0.36 -10.15 16.21
C LYS A 97 -0.49 -10.86 15.15
N ASP A 98 -0.68 -12.15 15.32
CA ASP A 98 -1.62 -12.98 14.56
C ASP A 98 -1.48 -12.89 13.02
N GLY A 99 -0.25 -12.66 12.55
CA GLY A 99 0.08 -12.55 11.13
C GLY A 99 -0.31 -11.21 10.50
N TRP A 100 -0.63 -10.20 11.30
CA TRP A 100 -0.81 -8.84 10.82
C TRP A 100 0.51 -8.23 10.39
N LEU A 101 0.51 -7.63 9.22
CA LEU A 101 1.65 -6.94 8.65
C LEU A 101 1.36 -5.44 8.56
N PHE A 102 2.37 -4.62 8.84
CA PHE A 102 2.29 -3.16 8.79
C PHE A 102 3.47 -2.60 8.01
N ILE A 103 3.23 -1.57 7.24
CA ILE A 103 4.32 -0.84 6.61
C ILE A 103 4.99 0.08 7.64
N LYS A 104 6.31 0.09 7.69
CA LYS A 104 7.05 0.90 8.69
C LYS A 104 6.86 2.39 8.50
N GLU A 105 6.59 2.85 7.31
CA GLU A 105 6.27 4.26 7.02
C GLU A 105 5.08 4.80 7.82
N GLU A 106 4.17 3.93 8.24
CA GLU A 106 3.06 4.30 9.12
C GLU A 106 3.41 4.24 10.61
N LEU A 107 4.57 3.72 10.99
CA LEU A 107 4.95 3.46 12.38
C LEU A 107 6.18 4.22 12.84
N GLU A 108 7.04 4.62 11.91
CA GLU A 108 8.33 5.24 12.17
C GLU A 108 8.46 6.51 11.32
N PRO A 109 8.92 7.62 11.89
CA PRO A 109 9.10 8.86 11.16
C PRO A 109 10.18 8.71 10.09
N SER A 110 10.01 9.41 8.98
CA SER A 110 11.03 9.54 7.96
C SER A 110 12.22 10.36 8.49
N ALA A 111 13.37 10.27 7.82
CA ALA A 111 14.55 11.08 8.19
C ALA A 111 14.29 12.60 8.08
N HIS A 112 13.30 12.99 7.28
CA HIS A 112 12.94 14.38 6.98
C HIS A 112 11.46 14.68 7.30
N GLU A 113 10.87 13.98 8.27
CA GLU A 113 9.44 14.05 8.62
C GLU A 113 8.89 15.47 8.66
N HIS A 114 9.54 16.36 9.38
CA HIS A 114 9.09 17.75 9.51
C HIS A 114 9.04 18.48 8.14
N GLN A 115 10.04 18.25 7.30
CA GLN A 115 10.11 18.89 5.96
C GLN A 115 9.04 18.32 5.03
N GLU A 116 8.77 17.03 5.11
CA GLU A 116 7.70 16.36 4.36
C GLU A 116 6.32 16.85 4.80
N VAL A 117 6.11 17.07 6.11
CA VAL A 117 4.86 17.66 6.65
C VAL A 117 4.67 19.08 6.14
N GLU A 118 5.70 19.91 6.16
CA GLU A 118 5.59 21.29 5.66
C GLU A 118 5.35 21.33 4.15
N ALA A 119 6.01 20.44 3.38
CA ALA A 119 5.74 20.30 1.95
C ALA A 119 4.30 19.85 1.67
N ALA A 120 3.78 18.89 2.44
CA ALA A 120 2.39 18.46 2.32
C ALA A 120 1.41 19.60 2.61
N ARG A 121 1.67 20.41 3.65
CA ARG A 121 0.85 21.59 3.97
C ARG A 121 0.86 22.60 2.83
N GLU A 122 2.01 22.88 2.24
CA GLU A 122 2.11 23.81 1.11
C GLU A 122 1.36 23.28 -0.12
N LEU A 123 1.49 21.99 -0.43
CA LEU A 123 0.73 21.33 -1.50
C LEU A 123 -0.78 21.42 -1.26
N ILE A 124 -1.24 21.27 -0.03
CA ILE A 124 -2.64 21.45 0.35
C ILE A 124 -3.08 22.90 0.09
N GLU A 125 -2.28 23.91 0.49
CA GLU A 125 -2.63 25.31 0.25
C GLU A 125 -2.66 25.66 -1.25
N ILE A 126 -1.79 25.08 -2.07
CA ILE A 126 -1.83 25.19 -3.52
C ILE A 126 -3.17 24.68 -4.06
N VAL A 127 -3.58 23.48 -3.66
CA VAL A 127 -4.85 22.88 -4.08
C VAL A 127 -6.04 23.76 -3.63
N LYS A 128 -6.05 24.18 -2.36
CA LYS A 128 -7.08 25.09 -1.83
C LYS A 128 -7.22 26.37 -2.63
N SER A 129 -6.08 26.94 -3.06
CA SER A 129 -6.09 28.16 -3.88
C SER A 129 -6.76 27.95 -5.24
N HIS A 130 -6.50 26.80 -5.89
CA HIS A 130 -7.15 26.44 -7.14
C HIS A 130 -8.68 26.32 -6.98
N PHE A 131 -9.16 25.70 -5.92
CA PHE A 131 -10.59 25.59 -5.66
C PHE A 131 -11.23 26.93 -5.25
N ALA A 132 -10.50 27.82 -4.61
CA ALA A 132 -11.00 29.16 -4.30
C ALA A 132 -11.22 30.07 -5.54
N GLU A 133 -10.53 29.76 -6.63
CA GLU A 133 -10.63 30.47 -7.90
C GLU A 133 -11.66 29.88 -8.88
N ASN A 134 -12.20 28.69 -8.54
CA ASN A 134 -13.16 27.94 -9.37
C ASN A 134 -14.48 27.74 -8.61
N GLU A 135 -15.55 27.47 -9.36
CA GLU A 135 -16.88 27.21 -8.78
C GLU A 135 -17.01 25.81 -8.18
N SER A 136 -16.08 24.90 -8.47
CA SER A 136 -16.07 23.54 -7.93
C SER A 136 -15.85 23.51 -6.42
N GLN A 137 -16.58 22.64 -5.73
CA GLN A 137 -16.42 22.41 -4.31
C GLN A 137 -15.42 21.27 -4.06
N LEU A 138 -14.76 21.29 -2.89
CA LEU A 138 -13.80 20.27 -2.50
C LEU A 138 -14.23 19.58 -1.20
N LEU A 139 -14.25 18.24 -1.21
CA LEU A 139 -14.45 17.42 -0.03
C LEU A 139 -13.24 16.52 0.16
N ILE A 140 -12.65 16.58 1.34
CA ILE A 140 -11.52 15.72 1.71
C ILE A 140 -12.03 14.48 2.41
N THR A 141 -11.58 13.31 1.95
CA THR A 141 -11.82 12.03 2.64
C THR A 141 -10.51 11.55 3.26
N VAL A 142 -10.41 11.65 4.59
CA VAL A 142 -9.22 11.24 5.34
C VAL A 142 -9.30 9.76 5.68
N ILE A 143 -8.31 8.97 5.22
CA ILE A 143 -8.19 7.56 5.55
C ILE A 143 -7.19 7.39 6.70
N PRO A 144 -7.59 6.80 7.83
CA PRO A 144 -6.71 6.59 8.97
C PRO A 144 -5.64 5.53 8.66
N ALA A 145 -4.50 5.63 9.32
CA ALA A 145 -3.46 4.60 9.27
C ALA A 145 -3.96 3.29 9.89
N LYS A 146 -3.50 2.18 9.34
CA LYS A 146 -3.90 0.83 9.77
C LYS A 146 -3.68 0.59 11.26
N TRP A 147 -2.52 0.98 11.79
CA TRP A 147 -2.20 0.82 13.20
C TRP A 147 -3.19 1.56 14.14
N ARG A 148 -3.80 2.65 13.68
CA ARG A 148 -4.76 3.44 14.47
C ARG A 148 -6.10 2.73 14.62
N VAL A 149 -6.46 1.94 13.63
CA VAL A 149 -7.73 1.21 13.59
C VAL A 149 -7.62 -0.15 14.28
N VAL A 150 -6.47 -0.82 14.16
CA VAL A 150 -6.23 -2.15 14.77
C VAL A 150 -5.01 -2.15 15.70
N PRO A 151 -4.99 -1.30 16.74
CA PRO A 151 -3.84 -1.14 17.62
C PRO A 151 -3.49 -2.42 18.40
N GLU A 152 -4.45 -3.29 18.68
CA GLU A 152 -4.25 -4.55 19.40
C GLU A 152 -3.34 -5.50 18.61
N ASN A 153 -3.40 -5.43 17.28
CA ASN A 153 -2.61 -6.28 16.38
C ASN A 153 -1.17 -5.75 16.19
N LEU A 154 -0.90 -4.51 16.61
CA LEU A 154 0.46 -3.94 16.59
C LEU A 154 1.40 -4.56 17.63
N GLY A 155 0.86 -5.11 18.72
CA GLY A 155 1.65 -5.69 19.80
C GLY A 155 2.16 -4.65 20.78
N GLU A 156 3.45 -4.73 21.12
CA GLU A 156 4.12 -3.83 22.07
C GLU A 156 4.83 -2.63 21.39
N LYS A 157 4.65 -2.48 20.07
CA LYS A 157 5.27 -1.37 19.32
C LYS A 157 4.65 -0.04 19.76
N GLU A 158 5.48 0.83 20.29
CA GLU A 158 5.10 2.20 20.56
C GLU A 158 5.15 3.03 19.28
N ILE A 159 4.16 3.90 19.12
CA ILE A 159 4.07 4.84 18.00
C ILE A 159 4.74 6.15 18.38
N ALA A 160 5.66 6.62 17.55
CA ALA A 160 6.32 7.90 17.74
C ALA A 160 5.28 9.05 17.76
N PRO A 161 5.47 10.08 18.62
CA PRO A 161 4.54 11.21 18.70
C PRO A 161 4.28 11.88 17.34
N ASP A 162 5.30 12.06 16.52
CA ASP A 162 5.17 12.70 15.20
C ASP A 162 4.24 11.91 14.27
N ILE A 163 4.34 10.58 14.31
CA ILE A 163 3.42 9.69 13.57
C ILE A 163 1.99 9.83 14.08
N ALA A 164 1.81 9.86 15.38
CA ALA A 164 0.48 10.00 15.99
C ALA A 164 -0.20 11.32 15.61
N LEU A 165 0.58 12.35 15.33
CA LEU A 165 0.10 13.69 14.96
C LEU A 165 -0.26 13.85 13.48
N ARG A 166 0.15 12.95 12.59
CA ARG A 166 -0.09 13.08 11.12
C ARG A 166 -1.56 13.32 10.79
N ARG A 167 -2.47 12.58 11.42
CA ARG A 167 -3.91 12.78 11.20
C ARG A 167 -4.38 14.17 11.63
N SER A 168 -3.95 14.65 12.79
CA SER A 168 -4.30 16.01 13.25
C SER A 168 -3.70 17.07 12.33
N TYR A 169 -2.46 16.91 11.88
CA TYR A 169 -1.85 17.83 10.91
C TYR A 169 -2.66 17.90 9.61
N LEU A 170 -3.16 16.76 9.12
CA LEU A 170 -4.00 16.71 7.93
C LEU A 170 -5.34 17.42 8.17
N LEU A 171 -6.03 17.11 9.26
CA LEU A 171 -7.31 17.74 9.61
C LEU A 171 -7.17 19.25 9.83
N ASP A 172 -6.10 19.67 10.53
CA ASP A 172 -5.82 21.08 10.80
C ASP A 172 -5.52 21.87 9.51
N ALA A 173 -4.83 21.27 8.53
CA ALA A 173 -4.53 21.91 7.26
C ALA A 173 -5.78 22.31 6.48
N PHE A 174 -6.88 21.56 6.64
CA PHE A 174 -8.16 21.88 6.01
C PHE A 174 -9.10 22.71 6.91
N SER A 175 -8.87 22.71 8.23
CA SER A 175 -9.71 23.45 9.19
C SER A 175 -9.33 24.93 9.30
N ASN A 176 -8.13 25.31 8.92
CA ASN A 176 -7.62 26.68 9.07
C ASN A 176 -8.29 27.65 8.10
N LYS A 177 -9.22 28.46 8.63
CA LYS A 177 -9.83 29.61 7.94
C LYS A 177 -8.87 30.81 7.98
N GLN A 178 -7.86 30.85 7.11
CA GLN A 178 -6.88 31.96 7.13
C GLN A 178 -7.24 33.14 6.24
N ALA A 179 -8.19 33.06 5.34
CA ALA A 179 -8.59 34.17 4.49
C ALA A 179 -10.08 34.44 4.55
N VAL A 180 -10.44 35.72 4.69
CA VAL A 180 -11.82 36.20 4.55
C VAL A 180 -12.26 35.96 3.10
N GLY A 181 -13.25 35.11 2.88
CA GLY A 181 -13.79 34.79 1.56
C GLY A 181 -13.36 33.44 0.97
N GLN A 182 -12.55 32.64 1.66
CA GLN A 182 -12.29 31.25 1.24
C GLN A 182 -13.52 30.37 1.51
N GLN A 183 -13.83 29.53 0.52
CA GLN A 183 -14.88 28.52 0.60
C GLN A 183 -14.56 27.53 1.71
N ASP A 184 -15.56 27.14 2.52
CA ASP A 184 -15.42 26.11 3.55
C ASP A 184 -15.18 24.75 2.86
N ILE A 185 -14.00 24.14 3.07
CA ILE A 185 -13.69 22.83 2.57
C ILE A 185 -14.31 21.79 3.50
N ALA A 186 -15.13 20.92 2.96
CA ALA A 186 -15.72 19.83 3.70
C ALA A 186 -14.69 18.74 3.99
N VAL A 187 -14.72 18.19 5.21
CA VAL A 187 -13.82 17.08 5.60
C VAL A 187 -14.65 15.92 6.13
N PHE A 188 -14.48 14.77 5.53
CA PHE A 188 -14.99 13.49 6.03
C PHE A 188 -13.83 12.66 6.56
N ASP A 189 -13.84 12.38 7.87
CA ASP A 189 -12.85 11.53 8.50
C ASP A 189 -13.39 10.11 8.65
N ALA A 190 -12.80 9.17 7.92
CA ALA A 190 -13.23 7.77 7.91
C ALA A 190 -12.89 7.01 9.20
N TYR A 191 -12.16 7.62 10.15
CA TYR A 191 -11.64 6.94 11.34
C TYR A 191 -12.74 6.23 12.16
N GLU A 192 -13.80 6.91 12.52
CA GLU A 192 -14.86 6.31 13.34
C GLU A 192 -15.53 5.13 12.61
N THR A 193 -15.80 5.28 11.32
CA THR A 193 -16.39 4.20 10.50
C THR A 193 -15.48 2.97 10.45
N MET A 194 -14.19 3.18 10.24
CA MET A 194 -13.21 2.09 10.15
C MET A 194 -12.90 1.48 11.52
N ARG A 195 -12.86 2.28 12.58
CA ARG A 195 -12.70 1.80 13.96
C ARG A 195 -13.86 0.87 14.37
N ASP A 196 -15.09 1.21 14.01
CA ASP A 196 -16.27 0.39 14.32
C ASP A 196 -16.22 -0.98 13.61
N LEU A 197 -15.51 -1.10 12.48
CA LEU A 197 -15.25 -2.35 11.78
C LEU A 197 -14.11 -3.17 12.42
N GLY A 198 -13.18 -2.52 13.13
CA GLY A 198 -12.02 -3.16 13.74
C GLY A 198 -11.17 -3.92 12.71
N GLU A 199 -10.88 -5.20 12.97
CA GLU A 199 -10.07 -6.05 12.08
C GLU A 199 -10.63 -6.21 10.66
N LYS A 200 -11.92 -5.94 10.45
CA LYS A 200 -12.53 -5.99 9.12
C LYS A 200 -12.25 -4.74 8.28
N ALA A 201 -11.64 -3.70 8.86
CA ALA A 201 -11.37 -2.47 8.15
C ALA A 201 -10.19 -2.60 7.17
N PHE A 202 -9.15 -3.31 7.56
CA PHE A 202 -7.93 -3.47 6.76
C PHE A 202 -7.65 -4.93 6.42
N LEU A 203 -7.02 -5.15 5.28
CA LEU A 203 -6.44 -6.45 4.94
C LEU A 203 -5.26 -6.72 5.85
N ARG A 204 -5.14 -7.96 6.33
CA ARG A 204 -4.10 -8.32 7.29
C ARG A 204 -2.70 -8.24 6.70
N THR A 205 -2.56 -8.64 5.44
CA THR A 205 -1.27 -8.76 4.73
C THR A 205 -1.02 -7.68 3.69
N ASP A 206 -1.88 -6.65 3.66
CA ASP A 206 -1.82 -5.54 2.71
C ASP A 206 -1.88 -4.19 3.43
N THR A 207 -1.44 -3.11 2.78
CA THR A 207 -1.55 -1.75 3.31
C THR A 207 -2.95 -1.18 3.19
N HIS A 208 -3.81 -1.74 2.36
CA HIS A 208 -5.11 -1.18 2.00
C HIS A 208 -6.26 -1.73 2.85
N TRP A 209 -7.36 -1.02 2.78
CA TRP A 209 -8.64 -1.40 3.36
C TRP A 209 -9.29 -2.61 2.67
N THR A 210 -10.29 -3.19 3.31
CA THR A 210 -11.07 -4.29 2.73
C THR A 210 -12.22 -3.76 1.85
N PRO A 211 -12.75 -4.56 0.91
CA PRO A 211 -13.99 -4.22 0.19
C PRO A 211 -15.19 -3.93 1.12
N GLN A 212 -15.24 -4.53 2.30
CA GLN A 212 -16.27 -4.23 3.30
C GLN A 212 -16.08 -2.83 3.89
N ALA A 213 -14.83 -2.44 4.16
CA ALA A 213 -14.55 -1.10 4.68
C ALA A 213 -14.87 -0.01 3.65
N THR A 214 -14.52 -0.24 2.38
CA THR A 214 -14.83 0.72 1.31
C THR A 214 -16.33 0.94 1.15
N GLU A 215 -17.15 -0.11 1.21
CA GLU A 215 -18.61 0.03 1.17
C GLU A 215 -19.14 0.85 2.36
N SER A 216 -18.67 0.54 3.57
CA SER A 216 -19.09 1.25 4.79
C SER A 216 -18.67 2.73 4.77
N VAL A 217 -17.44 3.02 4.32
CA VAL A 217 -16.95 4.38 4.18
C VAL A 217 -17.71 5.13 3.09
N ALA A 218 -17.92 4.52 1.92
CA ALA A 218 -18.66 5.11 0.82
C ALA A 218 -20.12 5.45 1.21
N GLU A 219 -20.78 4.55 1.95
CA GLU A 219 -22.15 4.80 2.44
C GLU A 219 -22.18 6.00 3.40
N ARG A 220 -21.28 6.05 4.40
CA ARG A 220 -21.23 7.16 5.35
C ARG A 220 -20.82 8.48 4.68
N LEU A 221 -19.85 8.43 3.78
CA LEU A 221 -19.42 9.57 2.99
C LEU A 221 -20.56 10.10 2.13
N SER A 222 -21.30 9.23 1.45
CA SER A 222 -22.44 9.62 0.62
C SER A 222 -23.57 10.26 1.44
N GLN A 223 -23.81 9.77 2.65
CA GLN A 223 -24.76 10.41 3.59
C GLN A 223 -24.28 11.82 3.97
N SER A 224 -22.99 12.00 4.24
CA SER A 224 -22.39 13.29 4.54
C SER A 224 -22.48 14.26 3.35
N ILE A 225 -22.20 13.78 2.13
CA ILE A 225 -22.33 14.56 0.90
C ILE A 225 -23.76 15.05 0.71
N ARG A 226 -24.76 14.19 0.82
CA ARG A 226 -26.17 14.58 0.68
C ARG A 226 -26.63 15.60 1.73
N GLN A 227 -26.03 15.61 2.91
CA GLN A 227 -26.35 16.58 3.96
C GLN A 227 -25.66 17.93 3.76
N GLN A 228 -24.44 17.96 3.22
CA GLN A 228 -23.63 19.17 3.10
C GLN A 228 -23.77 19.85 1.74
N PHE A 229 -23.98 19.07 0.67
CA PHE A 229 -24.07 19.52 -0.72
C PHE A 229 -25.50 19.31 -1.24
N THR A 230 -26.44 20.08 -0.72
CA THR A 230 -27.88 19.94 -1.01
C THR A 230 -28.25 20.28 -2.44
N ASP A 231 -27.46 21.15 -3.07
CA ASP A 231 -27.71 21.65 -4.42
C ASP A 231 -27.03 20.78 -5.50
N LEU A 232 -26.30 19.74 -5.10
CA LEU A 232 -25.63 18.81 -6.01
C LEU A 232 -26.65 18.05 -6.86
N SER A 233 -26.39 17.99 -8.15
CA SER A 233 -27.24 17.26 -9.11
C SER A 233 -27.06 15.75 -8.96
N TYR A 234 -28.14 15.02 -8.71
CA TYR A 234 -28.13 13.55 -8.59
C TYR A 234 -28.89 12.91 -9.75
N ASP A 235 -28.24 12.03 -10.51
CA ASP A 235 -28.82 11.36 -11.69
C ASP A 235 -29.84 10.28 -11.34
N GLN A 236 -29.89 9.82 -10.11
CA GLN A 236 -30.72 8.71 -9.64
C GLN A 236 -30.46 7.39 -10.40
N THR A 237 -29.24 7.19 -10.87
CA THR A 237 -28.83 5.95 -11.51
C THR A 237 -28.82 4.82 -10.48
N SER A 238 -29.44 3.70 -10.82
CA SER A 238 -29.54 2.56 -9.91
C SER A 238 -28.51 1.48 -10.25
N PHE A 239 -27.67 1.15 -9.27
CA PHE A 239 -26.60 0.17 -9.39
C PHE A 239 -26.80 -1.00 -8.41
N GLU A 240 -26.35 -2.18 -8.81
CA GLU A 240 -26.31 -3.36 -7.95
C GLU A 240 -24.97 -4.09 -8.01
N TRP A 241 -24.64 -4.82 -6.93
CA TRP A 241 -23.46 -5.66 -6.90
C TRP A 241 -23.72 -7.04 -7.51
N GLN A 242 -22.98 -7.38 -8.55
CA GLN A 242 -22.84 -8.75 -8.98
C GLN A 242 -21.66 -9.38 -8.24
N ARG A 243 -21.93 -10.23 -7.27
CA ARG A 243 -20.90 -10.88 -6.42
C ARG A 243 -20.39 -12.14 -7.09
N SER A 244 -19.08 -12.42 -6.89
CA SER A 244 -18.41 -13.64 -7.32
C SER A 244 -17.84 -14.38 -6.11
N ASP A 245 -17.30 -15.57 -6.31
CA ASP A 245 -16.67 -16.32 -5.24
C ASP A 245 -15.45 -15.56 -4.70
N PRO A 246 -15.22 -15.57 -3.37
CA PRO A 246 -14.05 -14.93 -2.79
C PRO A 246 -12.74 -15.52 -3.30
N GLU A 247 -11.72 -14.67 -3.49
CA GLU A 247 -10.39 -15.08 -3.89
C GLU A 247 -9.37 -15.04 -2.75
N ILE A 248 -8.40 -15.95 -2.81
CA ILE A 248 -7.24 -15.92 -1.90
C ILE A 248 -6.28 -14.84 -2.40
N PHE A 249 -6.00 -13.88 -1.52
CA PHE A 249 -5.17 -12.74 -1.84
C PHE A 249 -3.96 -12.63 -0.91
N ARG A 250 -2.78 -12.46 -1.50
CA ARG A 250 -1.57 -12.08 -0.78
C ARG A 250 -1.30 -10.61 -1.03
N GLY A 251 -1.35 -9.84 0.05
CA GLY A 251 -1.23 -8.40 -0.01
C GLY A 251 0.17 -7.91 -0.42
N ASP A 252 0.28 -6.62 -0.64
CA ASP A 252 1.52 -5.93 -1.06
C ASP A 252 2.66 -6.09 -0.04
N LEU A 253 2.34 -6.25 1.25
CA LEU A 253 3.32 -6.44 2.31
C LEU A 253 4.05 -7.79 2.25
N TYR A 254 3.50 -8.77 1.52
CA TYR A 254 4.22 -10.02 1.22
C TYR A 254 5.50 -9.81 0.42
N ASN A 255 5.61 -8.71 -0.35
CA ASN A 255 6.84 -8.38 -1.08
C ASN A 255 8.05 -8.20 -0.16
N PHE A 256 7.81 -7.89 1.11
CA PHE A 256 8.83 -7.77 2.16
C PHE A 256 9.09 -9.09 2.90
N LEU A 257 8.43 -10.19 2.51
CA LEU A 257 8.61 -11.54 3.02
C LEU A 257 8.91 -12.51 1.86
N PRO A 258 10.11 -12.51 1.28
CA PRO A 258 10.44 -13.30 0.10
C PRO A 258 10.63 -14.78 0.46
N LEU A 259 9.59 -15.44 0.98
CA LEU A 259 9.62 -16.81 1.44
C LEU A 259 9.91 -17.83 0.32
N GLY A 260 9.48 -17.52 -0.92
CA GLY A 260 9.65 -18.41 -2.06
C GLY A 260 8.70 -19.61 -2.05
N ARG A 261 8.63 -20.32 -3.18
CA ARG A 261 7.72 -21.45 -3.36
C ARG A 261 7.99 -22.56 -2.32
N GLY A 262 6.94 -23.02 -1.67
CA GLY A 262 6.99 -24.10 -0.68
C GLY A 262 7.27 -23.64 0.76
N LEU A 263 7.77 -22.41 0.97
CA LEU A 263 7.94 -21.82 2.31
C LEU A 263 6.79 -20.87 2.68
N GLU A 264 6.02 -20.43 1.71
CA GLU A 264 4.86 -19.54 1.88
C GLU A 264 3.82 -20.08 2.87
N MET A 265 3.70 -21.40 2.97
CA MET A 265 2.78 -22.06 3.89
C MET A 265 3.13 -21.84 5.38
N PHE A 266 4.35 -21.40 5.68
CA PHE A 266 4.83 -21.07 7.03
C PHE A 266 4.79 -19.57 7.31
N GLY A 267 4.45 -18.75 6.32
CA GLY A 267 4.26 -17.30 6.45
C GLY A 267 2.88 -16.93 6.99
N PRO A 268 2.54 -15.62 6.99
CA PRO A 268 1.20 -15.17 7.33
C PRO A 268 0.17 -15.82 6.40
N SER A 269 -0.99 -16.20 6.94
CA SER A 269 -2.07 -16.69 6.08
C SER A 269 -2.53 -15.57 5.13
N PRO A 270 -2.81 -15.87 3.86
CA PRO A 270 -3.33 -14.88 2.93
C PRO A 270 -4.69 -14.35 3.39
N ASP A 271 -5.06 -13.21 2.88
CA ASP A 271 -6.40 -12.65 3.06
C ASP A 271 -7.39 -13.34 2.12
N LEU A 272 -8.68 -13.23 2.45
CA LEU A 272 -9.77 -13.65 1.59
C LEU A 272 -10.52 -12.38 1.16
N ILE A 273 -10.55 -12.10 -0.13
CA ILE A 273 -11.19 -10.91 -0.68
C ILE A 273 -12.48 -11.30 -1.39
N GLU A 274 -13.58 -10.64 -1.03
CA GLU A 274 -14.82 -10.72 -1.76
C GLU A 274 -14.67 -10.00 -3.10
N THR A 275 -14.88 -10.72 -4.21
CA THR A 275 -14.86 -10.15 -5.55
C THR A 275 -16.29 -9.82 -6.00
N LYS A 276 -16.46 -8.66 -6.62
CA LYS A 276 -17.75 -8.18 -7.10
C LYS A 276 -17.55 -7.18 -8.24
N GLN A 277 -18.59 -6.93 -8.99
CA GLN A 277 -18.64 -5.90 -10.04
C GLN A 277 -19.87 -5.03 -9.84
N LEU A 278 -19.74 -3.76 -10.10
CA LEU A 278 -20.87 -2.85 -10.14
C LEU A 278 -21.55 -2.95 -11.51
N VAL A 279 -22.87 -3.16 -11.51
CA VAL A 279 -23.64 -3.24 -12.74
C VAL A 279 -24.88 -2.33 -12.63
N LEU A 280 -25.31 -1.78 -13.75
CA LEU A 280 -26.59 -1.06 -13.82
C LEU A 280 -27.74 -2.03 -13.59
N THR A 281 -28.74 -1.61 -12.84
CA THR A 281 -29.98 -2.40 -12.71
C THR A 281 -30.74 -2.46 -14.03
N HIS A 282 -31.55 -3.50 -14.22
CA HIS A 282 -32.38 -3.64 -15.43
C HIS A 282 -33.32 -2.45 -15.66
N GLU A 283 -33.80 -1.81 -14.59
CA GLU A 283 -34.64 -0.62 -14.66
C GLU A 283 -33.86 0.58 -15.19
N ALA A 284 -32.60 0.78 -14.74
CA ALA A 284 -31.71 1.84 -15.22
C ALA A 284 -31.35 1.63 -16.71
N ILE A 285 -31.05 0.41 -17.11
CA ILE A 285 -30.76 0.09 -18.53
C ILE A 285 -31.94 0.40 -19.43
N ASN A 286 -33.18 0.02 -19.02
CA ASN A 286 -34.39 0.32 -19.79
C ASN A 286 -34.69 1.82 -19.84
N GLY A 287 -34.41 2.56 -18.75
CA GLY A 287 -34.53 4.01 -18.70
C GLY A 287 -33.56 4.71 -19.68
N ALA A 288 -32.30 4.28 -19.68
CA ALA A 288 -31.26 4.81 -20.57
C ALA A 288 -31.57 4.56 -22.06
N ILE A 289 -32.05 3.36 -22.42
CA ILE A 289 -32.44 3.02 -23.80
C ILE A 289 -33.56 3.93 -24.31
N ASN A 290 -34.50 4.30 -23.45
CA ASN A 290 -35.64 5.17 -23.80
C ASN A 290 -35.23 6.67 -23.91
N ASN A 291 -34.11 7.09 -23.32
CA ASN A 291 -33.63 8.47 -23.29
C ASN A 291 -32.46 8.76 -24.25
N THR A 292 -32.06 7.80 -25.10
CA THR A 292 -30.88 7.91 -25.98
C THR A 292 -30.90 9.10 -26.95
N GLU A 293 -32.04 9.69 -27.24
CA GLU A 293 -32.12 10.87 -28.12
C GLU A 293 -31.60 12.17 -27.46
N ASN A 294 -31.60 12.27 -26.12
CA ASN A 294 -31.13 13.46 -25.40
C ASN A 294 -29.64 13.42 -25.02
N ILE A 295 -29.05 12.22 -24.93
CA ILE A 295 -27.65 12.02 -24.44
C ILE A 295 -26.61 12.41 -25.52
N LEU A 296 -27.01 12.47 -26.81
CA LEU A 296 -26.09 12.75 -27.92
C LEU A 296 -25.77 14.25 -28.12
N PHE A 297 -26.43 15.15 -27.39
CA PHE A 297 -26.29 16.61 -27.61
C PHE A 297 -25.87 17.42 -26.37
N ASP A 298 -26.04 16.90 -25.16
CA ASP A 298 -25.46 17.48 -23.95
C ASP A 298 -24.14 16.76 -23.66
N GLY A 299 -23.03 17.50 -23.66
CA GLY A 299 -21.73 16.97 -23.27
C GLY A 299 -21.86 16.28 -21.92
N LEU A 300 -21.34 15.06 -21.79
CA LEU A 300 -21.37 14.30 -20.53
C LEU A 300 -20.65 15.12 -19.45
N SER A 301 -21.42 15.78 -18.58
CA SER A 301 -20.90 16.44 -17.39
C SER A 301 -21.12 15.54 -16.19
N PHE A 302 -20.04 15.23 -15.48
CA PHE A 302 -20.10 14.45 -14.25
C PHE A 302 -20.05 15.41 -13.06
N PRO A 303 -21.12 15.51 -12.26
CA PRO A 303 -21.17 16.49 -11.16
C PRO A 303 -20.18 16.17 -10.04
N VAL A 304 -19.73 14.91 -9.90
CA VAL A 304 -18.78 14.46 -8.87
C VAL A 304 -17.64 13.72 -9.50
N ASN A 305 -16.39 14.12 -9.17
CA ASN A 305 -15.19 13.40 -9.56
C ASN A 305 -14.40 12.96 -8.32
N LEU A 306 -13.71 11.81 -8.42
CA LEU A 306 -12.86 11.24 -7.36
C LEU A 306 -11.40 11.36 -7.75
N VAL A 307 -10.58 11.91 -6.86
CA VAL A 307 -9.11 11.95 -6.99
C VAL A 307 -8.51 11.33 -5.74
N GLY A 308 -7.43 10.58 -5.87
CA GLY A 308 -6.82 9.95 -4.71
C GLY A 308 -5.64 9.05 -5.03
N THR A 309 -5.40 8.10 -4.15
CA THR A 309 -4.28 7.18 -4.17
C THR A 309 -4.70 5.79 -4.63
N SER A 310 -3.82 4.79 -4.42
CA SER A 310 -4.14 3.37 -4.62
C SER A 310 -5.34 2.86 -3.81
N TYR A 311 -5.74 3.56 -2.76
CA TYR A 311 -6.96 3.26 -2.02
C TYR A 311 -8.22 3.45 -2.86
N SER A 312 -8.21 4.41 -3.77
CA SER A 312 -9.31 4.68 -4.70
C SER A 312 -9.06 4.12 -6.11
N ALA A 313 -7.80 4.02 -6.54
CA ALA A 313 -7.45 3.61 -7.91
C ALA A 313 -7.60 2.10 -8.15
N ASN A 314 -7.32 1.28 -7.13
CA ASN A 314 -7.31 -0.16 -7.29
C ASN A 314 -8.74 -0.74 -7.23
N GLU A 315 -9.17 -1.33 -8.34
CA GLU A 315 -10.50 -1.90 -8.51
C GLU A 315 -10.85 -3.02 -7.51
N ARG A 316 -9.85 -3.67 -6.89
CA ARG A 316 -10.09 -4.71 -5.87
C ARG A 316 -10.79 -4.19 -4.62
N TRP A 317 -10.57 -2.94 -4.30
CA TRP A 317 -11.19 -2.32 -3.12
C TRP A 317 -12.58 -1.78 -3.42
N HIS A 318 -12.92 -1.53 -4.69
CA HIS A 318 -14.22 -1.06 -5.17
C HIS A 318 -14.69 0.27 -4.55
N PHE A 319 -13.77 1.17 -4.17
CA PHE A 319 -14.19 2.40 -3.49
C PHE A 319 -14.97 3.33 -4.43
N ALA A 320 -14.48 3.55 -5.65
CA ALA A 320 -15.18 4.33 -6.65
C ALA A 320 -16.57 3.74 -6.96
N ASP A 321 -16.65 2.43 -7.18
CA ASP A 321 -17.90 1.71 -7.40
C ASP A 321 -18.87 1.83 -6.23
N ALA A 322 -18.35 1.73 -5.00
CA ALA A 322 -19.17 1.87 -3.80
C ALA A 322 -19.74 3.29 -3.64
N LEU A 323 -18.96 4.31 -4.01
CA LEU A 323 -19.43 5.70 -4.06
C LEU A 323 -20.49 5.89 -5.13
N GLN A 324 -20.26 5.41 -6.36
CA GLN A 324 -21.24 5.46 -7.45
C GLN A 324 -22.57 4.82 -7.03
N LYS A 325 -22.50 3.62 -6.45
CA LYS A 325 -23.70 2.94 -5.94
C LYS A 325 -24.39 3.74 -4.86
N SER A 326 -23.65 4.29 -3.90
CA SER A 326 -24.22 4.97 -2.74
C SER A 326 -24.77 6.34 -3.08
N LEU A 327 -24.18 7.06 -4.04
CA LEU A 327 -24.65 8.34 -4.54
C LEU A 327 -25.71 8.21 -5.64
N GLY A 328 -25.74 7.08 -6.36
CA GLY A 328 -26.66 6.84 -7.46
C GLY A 328 -26.31 7.65 -8.71
N MET A 329 -24.99 7.80 -8.99
CA MET A 329 -24.48 8.51 -10.15
C MET A 329 -23.13 7.93 -10.59
N GLU A 330 -22.75 8.15 -11.84
CA GLU A 330 -21.40 7.87 -12.32
C GLU A 330 -20.40 8.88 -11.74
N ILE A 331 -19.22 8.37 -11.34
CA ILE A 331 -18.15 9.16 -10.72
C ILE A 331 -16.83 8.82 -11.43
N PRO A 332 -16.30 9.67 -12.30
CA PRO A 332 -14.97 9.52 -12.87
C PRO A 332 -13.91 9.41 -11.76
N ASN A 333 -13.00 8.44 -11.92
CA ASN A 333 -11.96 8.16 -10.95
C ASN A 333 -10.59 8.52 -11.52
N HIS A 334 -9.99 9.60 -11.03
CA HIS A 334 -8.67 10.11 -11.41
C HIS A 334 -7.57 9.73 -10.41
N ALA A 335 -7.86 8.82 -9.48
CA ALA A 335 -6.89 8.32 -8.52
C ALA A 335 -5.78 7.51 -9.24
N GLN A 336 -4.56 7.54 -8.69
CA GLN A 336 -3.41 6.87 -9.30
C GLN A 336 -2.63 6.05 -8.27
N GLU A 337 -2.27 4.81 -8.62
CA GLU A 337 -1.43 3.97 -7.77
C GLU A 337 0.03 4.46 -7.73
N GLY A 338 0.63 4.41 -6.54
CA GLY A 338 2.05 4.69 -6.34
C GLY A 338 2.48 6.15 -6.49
N LYS A 339 1.52 7.08 -6.63
CA LYS A 339 1.78 8.52 -6.82
C LYS A 339 1.53 9.37 -5.58
N GLY A 340 0.99 8.78 -4.52
CA GLY A 340 0.48 9.53 -3.37
C GLY A 340 -0.77 10.37 -3.73
N PRO A 341 -1.25 11.21 -2.81
CA PRO A 341 -2.48 11.98 -3.03
C PRO A 341 -2.24 13.30 -3.79
N PHE A 342 -1.05 13.88 -3.68
CA PHE A 342 -0.80 15.24 -4.18
C PHE A 342 -0.57 15.28 -5.69
N GLN A 343 0.25 14.37 -6.23
CA GLN A 343 0.56 14.37 -7.66
C GLN A 343 -0.70 14.16 -8.53
N PRO A 344 -1.57 13.16 -8.27
CA PRO A 344 -2.81 12.99 -9.04
C PRO A 344 -3.73 14.22 -8.98
N MET A 345 -3.83 14.86 -7.82
CA MET A 345 -4.64 16.08 -7.67
C MET A 345 -4.08 17.25 -8.50
N LEU A 346 -2.76 17.48 -8.44
CA LEU A 346 -2.15 18.54 -9.23
C LEU A 346 -2.23 18.27 -10.75
N GLU A 347 -2.12 17.02 -11.17
CA GLU A 347 -2.31 16.62 -12.57
C GLU A 347 -3.76 16.79 -13.01
N TYR A 348 -4.72 16.46 -12.16
CA TYR A 348 -6.14 16.62 -12.41
C TYR A 348 -6.54 18.09 -12.56
N LEU A 349 -6.07 18.98 -11.69
CA LEU A 349 -6.39 20.41 -11.71
C LEU A 349 -5.94 21.14 -12.99
N VAL A 350 -4.95 20.59 -13.72
CA VAL A 350 -4.48 21.14 -15.01
C VAL A 350 -4.96 20.32 -16.22
N SER A 351 -5.82 19.34 -16.03
CA SER A 351 -6.39 18.52 -17.11
C SER A 351 -7.42 19.32 -17.92
N GLU A 352 -7.57 18.96 -19.19
CA GLU A 352 -8.60 19.54 -20.06
C GLU A 352 -10.00 19.32 -19.45
N GLU A 353 -10.23 18.15 -18.86
CA GLU A 353 -11.50 17.80 -18.24
C GLU A 353 -11.88 18.77 -17.11
N PHE A 354 -10.96 19.04 -16.16
CA PHE A 354 -11.23 19.97 -15.08
C PHE A 354 -11.38 21.42 -15.56
N ILE A 355 -10.59 21.83 -16.56
CA ILE A 355 -10.59 23.22 -17.06
C ILE A 355 -11.85 23.52 -17.90
N GLU A 356 -12.23 22.59 -18.79
CA GLU A 356 -13.32 22.80 -19.73
C GLU A 356 -14.70 22.47 -19.16
N SER A 357 -14.75 21.49 -18.23
CA SER A 357 -16.00 21.03 -17.62
C SER A 357 -15.78 20.69 -16.13
N PRO A 358 -15.53 21.70 -15.28
CA PRO A 358 -15.29 21.49 -13.86
C PRO A 358 -16.52 20.86 -13.20
N PRO A 359 -16.32 19.81 -12.35
CA PRO A 359 -17.42 19.19 -11.63
C PRO A 359 -17.96 20.11 -10.53
N GLU A 360 -19.17 19.85 -10.06
CA GLU A 360 -19.74 20.56 -8.90
C GLU A 360 -18.95 20.22 -7.61
N LEU A 361 -18.48 18.95 -7.48
CA LEU A 361 -17.77 18.46 -6.32
C LEU A 361 -16.57 17.57 -6.72
N VAL A 362 -15.41 17.84 -6.15
CA VAL A 362 -14.27 16.93 -6.18
C VAL A 362 -14.11 16.26 -4.81
N ILE A 363 -14.12 14.94 -4.79
CA ILE A 363 -13.79 14.13 -3.61
C ILE A 363 -12.29 13.82 -3.69
N TRP A 364 -11.51 14.27 -2.70
CA TRP A 364 -10.08 13.99 -2.62
C TRP A 364 -9.78 13.02 -1.50
N GLU A 365 -9.39 11.80 -1.82
CA GLU A 365 -9.01 10.77 -0.86
C GLU A 365 -7.53 10.94 -0.47
N ILE A 366 -7.28 11.07 0.85
CA ILE A 366 -5.94 11.27 1.41
C ILE A 366 -5.72 10.35 2.61
N PRO A 367 -4.83 9.34 2.54
CA PRO A 367 -4.42 8.59 3.72
C PRO A 367 -3.51 9.44 4.62
N GLU A 368 -3.76 9.42 5.94
CA GLU A 368 -3.02 10.26 6.90
C GLU A 368 -1.50 10.06 6.85
N ARG A 369 -1.04 8.88 6.42
CA ARG A 369 0.39 8.57 6.31
C ARG A 369 1.15 9.53 5.40
N TYR A 370 0.47 10.07 4.38
CA TYR A 370 1.10 10.97 3.40
C TYR A 370 1.44 12.36 3.95
N MET A 371 1.04 12.68 5.19
CA MET A 371 1.49 13.92 5.82
C MET A 371 2.98 13.96 6.15
N GLY A 372 3.65 12.81 6.30
CA GLY A 372 5.07 12.79 6.66
C GLY A 372 5.92 11.77 5.89
N VAL A 373 5.33 11.10 4.91
CA VAL A 373 6.05 10.11 4.08
C VAL A 373 6.98 10.82 3.09
N GLU A 374 8.13 10.23 2.80
CA GLU A 374 9.09 10.75 1.82
C GLU A 374 8.45 10.90 0.43
N GLY A 375 8.68 12.05 -0.21
CA GLY A 375 8.23 12.34 -1.57
C GLY A 375 7.44 13.63 -1.73
N ASN A 376 6.86 14.21 -0.69
CA ASN A 376 6.09 15.46 -0.78
C ASN A 376 6.97 16.63 -1.23
N GLN A 377 8.20 16.74 -0.71
CA GLN A 377 9.16 17.76 -1.15
C GLN A 377 9.43 17.67 -2.65
N LYS A 378 9.64 16.46 -3.15
CA LYS A 378 9.89 16.25 -4.57
C LYS A 378 8.69 16.69 -5.42
N VAL A 379 7.47 16.33 -5.03
CA VAL A 379 6.24 16.75 -5.73
C VAL A 379 6.14 18.28 -5.74
N LEU A 380 6.42 18.93 -4.61
CA LEU A 380 6.41 20.39 -4.50
C LEU A 380 7.46 21.06 -5.39
N GLU A 381 8.67 20.55 -5.44
CA GLU A 381 9.76 21.03 -6.31
C GLU A 381 9.40 20.87 -7.79
N GLU A 382 8.87 19.71 -8.19
CA GLU A 382 8.39 19.45 -9.55
C GLU A 382 7.26 20.40 -9.95
N TYR A 383 6.31 20.67 -9.06
CA TYR A 383 5.24 21.63 -9.31
C TYR A 383 5.80 23.04 -9.52
N ARG A 384 6.67 23.54 -8.64
CA ARG A 384 7.31 24.86 -8.75
C ARG A 384 8.11 25.02 -10.03
N SER A 385 8.81 23.97 -10.46
CA SER A 385 9.60 24.00 -11.69
C SER A 385 8.76 24.12 -12.97
N LYS A 386 7.50 23.68 -12.95
CA LYS A 386 6.57 23.81 -14.07
C LYS A 386 5.89 25.18 -14.15
N GLN A 387 5.91 25.93 -13.04
CA GLN A 387 5.33 27.29 -12.96
C GLN A 387 6.34 28.40 -13.31
N SER A 388 7.65 28.09 -13.29
CA SER A 388 8.75 29.02 -13.62
C SER A 388 9.10 28.97 -15.12
#